data_4ac486c8e805f6e05623d0dfce591771
#
_entry.id   4ac486c8e805f6e05623d0dfce591771
#
_cell.length_a   1.000
_cell.length_b   1.000
_cell.length_c   1.000
_cell.angle_alpha   90.00
_cell.angle_beta   90.00
_cell.angle_gamma   90.00
#
_symmetry.space_group_name_H-M   'P 1'
#
loop_
_entity.id
_entity.type
_entity.pdbx_description
1 polymer ?
#
loop_
_entity_poly.entity_id
_entity_poly.type
_entity_poly.pdbx_seq_one_letter_code
_entity_poly.pdbx_strand_id
1 'polypeptide(L)'
;TLSEDHLDTMYDHIGTFRDRILLRPQEITNHPEMIRRLGIIAINTALEADIFGNVNSTHVSGSQIMNGIGGSGDFARNAFLSIFTTPSVAKGGLISSIVPQVSHVDSTEHDVRILVTEQGVADLRGKSPSQRARCIIENCAHPDYKQLLWDYLKLSEGHSCHTPMSLRHAFQMHLAYAETGDMRNTKFD
;
A
#
# COMPACT_ATOMS: atom_id res chain seq x y z
N THR A 1 15.30 -5.84 6.43
CA THR A 1 16.17 -6.29 5.32
C THR A 1 17.26 -5.26 5.13
N LEU A 2 18.50 -5.69 4.99
CA LEU A 2 19.64 -4.86 4.64
C LEU A 2 19.97 -5.04 3.15
N SER A 3 20.55 -4.03 2.52
CA SER A 3 21.18 -4.22 1.21
C SER A 3 22.40 -5.14 1.35
N GLU A 4 22.85 -5.72 0.26
CA GLU A 4 24.00 -6.65 0.24
C GLU A 4 25.25 -5.98 0.82
N ASP A 5 25.58 -4.77 0.37
CA ASP A 5 26.71 -3.99 0.88
C ASP A 5 26.65 -3.71 2.39
N HIS A 6 25.45 -3.40 2.91
CA HIS A 6 25.27 -3.18 4.35
C HIS A 6 25.34 -4.49 5.14
N LEU A 7 24.90 -5.59 4.55
CA LEU A 7 25.00 -6.91 5.18
C LEU A 7 26.47 -7.33 5.32
N ASP A 8 27.26 -7.16 4.26
CA ASP A 8 28.72 -7.42 4.28
C ASP A 8 29.42 -6.55 5.32
N THR A 9 29.13 -5.24 5.32
CA THR A 9 29.66 -4.33 6.34
C THR A 9 29.32 -4.78 7.77
N MET A 10 28.09 -5.28 7.99
CA MET A 10 27.67 -5.78 9.29
C MET A 10 28.44 -7.05 9.69
N TYR A 11 28.66 -7.97 8.75
CA TYR A 11 29.44 -9.20 9.03
C TYR A 11 30.90 -8.91 9.28
N ASP A 12 31.54 -8.03 8.51
CA ASP A 12 32.93 -7.64 8.68
C ASP A 12 33.17 -6.97 10.06
N HIS A 13 32.15 -6.29 10.59
CA HIS A 13 32.21 -5.59 11.86
C HIS A 13 31.28 -6.18 12.93
N ILE A 14 31.00 -7.48 12.86
CA ILE A 14 30.01 -8.14 13.72
C ILE A 14 30.31 -7.93 15.23
N GLY A 15 31.59 -7.84 15.63
CA GLY A 15 31.98 -7.56 17.00
C GLY A 15 31.44 -6.23 17.53
N THR A 16 31.31 -5.22 16.68
CA THR A 16 30.73 -3.90 17.02
C THR A 16 29.21 -3.95 17.08
N PHE A 17 28.59 -4.77 16.20
CA PHE A 17 27.14 -4.84 16.10
C PHE A 17 26.48 -5.79 17.10
N ARG A 18 27.18 -6.87 17.52
CA ARG A 18 26.61 -7.92 18.39
C ARG A 18 26.02 -7.40 19.69
N ASP A 19 26.59 -6.35 20.27
CA ASP A 19 26.12 -5.77 21.51
C ASP A 19 24.94 -4.78 21.32
N ARG A 20 24.61 -4.46 20.05
CA ARG A 20 23.55 -3.52 19.66
C ARG A 20 22.37 -4.21 18.95
N ILE A 21 22.58 -5.44 18.46
CA ILE A 21 21.58 -6.20 17.72
C ILE A 21 21.15 -7.40 18.57
N LEU A 22 19.88 -7.46 18.89
CA LEU A 22 19.27 -8.58 19.59
C LEU A 22 18.31 -9.33 18.69
N LEU A 23 18.63 -10.58 18.37
CA LEU A 23 17.74 -11.46 17.63
C LEU A 23 16.75 -12.11 18.61
N ARG A 24 15.48 -12.05 18.28
CA ARG A 24 14.38 -12.65 19.01
C ARG A 24 13.46 -13.41 18.04
N PRO A 25 12.76 -14.44 18.47
CA PRO A 25 11.70 -15.08 17.71
C PRO A 25 10.61 -14.05 17.31
N GLN A 26 10.00 -14.26 16.14
CA GLN A 26 8.99 -13.35 15.61
C GLN A 26 7.79 -13.19 16.53
N GLU A 27 7.35 -14.26 17.21
CA GLU A 27 6.26 -14.21 18.18
C GLU A 27 6.53 -13.29 19.39
N ILE A 28 7.80 -12.90 19.62
CA ILE A 28 8.16 -11.90 20.63
C ILE A 28 8.27 -10.53 20.00
N THR A 29 8.99 -10.40 18.88
CA THR A 29 9.24 -9.09 18.26
C THR A 29 7.99 -8.46 17.68
N ASN A 30 7.08 -9.30 17.13
CA ASN A 30 5.84 -8.88 16.49
C ASN A 30 4.62 -9.03 17.42
N HIS A 31 4.85 -9.31 18.70
CA HIS A 31 3.74 -9.49 19.64
C HIS A 31 2.91 -8.21 19.75
N PRO A 32 1.59 -8.25 19.54
CA PRO A 32 0.72 -7.07 19.53
C PRO A 32 0.84 -6.17 20.76
N GLU A 33 0.98 -6.79 21.94
CA GLU A 33 1.15 -6.05 23.21
C GLU A 33 2.48 -5.27 23.22
N MET A 34 3.57 -5.88 22.75
CA MET A 34 4.88 -5.22 22.69
C MET A 34 4.84 -4.03 21.73
N ILE A 35 4.24 -4.19 20.56
CA ILE A 35 4.11 -3.13 19.55
C ILE A 35 3.32 -1.94 20.14
N ARG A 36 2.20 -2.21 20.81
CA ARG A 36 1.37 -1.19 21.44
C ARG A 36 2.10 -0.48 22.58
N ARG A 37 2.72 -1.24 23.47
CA ARG A 37 3.42 -0.70 24.65
C ARG A 37 4.60 0.20 24.27
N LEU A 38 5.31 -0.13 23.20
CA LEU A 38 6.43 0.65 22.72
C LEU A 38 6.01 1.90 21.92
N GLY A 39 4.73 2.05 21.56
CA GLY A 39 4.25 3.18 20.78
C GLY A 39 4.88 3.27 19.39
N ILE A 40 5.02 2.14 18.73
CA ILE A 40 5.73 2.00 17.46
C ILE A 40 5.10 2.87 16.36
N ILE A 41 5.93 3.52 15.56
CA ILE A 41 5.59 4.05 14.23
C ILE A 41 5.99 2.99 13.22
N ALA A 42 5.01 2.33 12.61
CA ALA A 42 5.24 1.27 11.63
C ALA A 42 5.28 1.85 10.22
N ILE A 43 6.33 1.54 9.48
CA ILE A 43 6.47 1.89 8.06
C ILE A 43 6.56 0.58 7.28
N ASN A 44 5.56 0.32 6.45
CA ASN A 44 5.46 -0.86 5.60
C ASN A 44 5.47 -0.47 4.13
N THR A 45 5.86 -1.38 3.25
CA THR A 45 5.80 -1.16 1.80
C THR A 45 4.57 -1.83 1.20
N ALA A 46 4.10 -1.29 0.08
CA ALA A 46 3.00 -1.83 -0.70
C ALA A 46 3.42 -2.05 -2.15
N LEU A 47 2.77 -2.98 -2.84
CA LEU A 47 2.81 -3.12 -4.29
C LEU A 47 1.77 -2.21 -4.94
N GLU A 48 0.57 -2.18 -4.37
CA GLU A 48 -0.53 -1.30 -4.77
C GLU A 48 -1.41 -0.93 -3.58
N ALA A 49 -2.07 0.19 -3.67
CA ALA A 49 -3.11 0.63 -2.74
C ALA A 49 -4.34 1.09 -3.52
N ASP A 50 -5.54 0.81 -3.01
CA ASP A 50 -6.72 1.38 -3.63
C ASP A 50 -7.06 2.76 -3.07
N ILE A 51 -8.01 3.42 -3.74
CA ILE A 51 -8.43 4.78 -3.37
C ILE A 51 -9.12 4.84 -2.00
N PHE A 52 -9.48 3.71 -1.40
CA PHE A 52 -10.08 3.65 -0.06
C PHE A 52 -9.04 3.40 1.04
N GLY A 53 -7.84 2.94 0.65
CA GLY A 53 -6.73 2.67 1.57
C GLY A 53 -6.58 1.19 1.94
N ASN A 54 -7.18 0.26 1.18
CA ASN A 54 -6.76 -1.13 1.25
C ASN A 54 -5.42 -1.28 0.55
N VAL A 55 -4.57 -2.17 1.05
CA VAL A 55 -3.20 -2.36 0.58
C VAL A 55 -2.96 -3.82 0.22
N ASN A 56 -2.34 -4.00 -0.94
CA ASN A 56 -1.74 -5.25 -1.39
C ASN A 56 -0.22 -5.11 -1.35
N SER A 57 0.45 -5.97 -0.61
CA SER A 57 1.90 -6.02 -0.48
C SER A 57 2.52 -7.35 -0.93
N THR A 58 1.70 -8.32 -1.35
CA THR A 58 2.14 -9.69 -1.60
C THR A 58 1.92 -10.18 -3.03
N HIS A 59 0.85 -9.75 -3.72
CA HIS A 59 0.45 -10.32 -4.99
C HIS A 59 0.56 -9.33 -6.17
N VAL A 60 1.00 -9.83 -7.30
CA VAL A 60 0.98 -9.13 -8.59
C VAL A 60 -0.16 -9.68 -9.43
N SER A 61 -0.97 -8.80 -10.00
CA SER A 61 -2.12 -9.18 -10.84
C SER A 61 -3.07 -10.18 -10.17
N GLY A 62 -3.24 -10.07 -8.87
CA GLY A 62 -4.17 -10.85 -8.06
C GLY A 62 -3.80 -12.30 -7.80
N SER A 63 -2.97 -12.93 -8.63
CA SER A 63 -2.73 -14.38 -8.56
C SER A 63 -1.27 -14.78 -8.33
N GLN A 64 -0.33 -13.92 -8.66
CA GLN A 64 1.09 -14.25 -8.55
C GLN A 64 1.66 -13.70 -7.23
N ILE A 65 2.00 -14.59 -6.30
CA ILE A 65 2.67 -14.21 -5.06
C ILE A 65 4.11 -13.76 -5.35
N MET A 66 4.46 -12.59 -4.85
CA MET A 66 5.80 -11.99 -4.97
C MET A 66 6.58 -12.07 -3.68
N ASN A 67 5.91 -11.79 -2.57
CA ASN A 67 6.48 -11.89 -1.22
C ASN A 67 5.42 -12.36 -0.24
N GLY A 68 5.88 -12.83 0.95
CA GLY A 68 4.98 -13.04 2.08
C GLY A 68 4.60 -11.74 2.78
N ILE A 69 3.52 -11.76 3.55
CA ILE A 69 3.05 -10.58 4.31
C ILE A 69 4.04 -10.18 5.42
N GLY A 70 4.86 -11.13 5.92
CA GLY A 70 5.75 -10.89 7.05
C GLY A 70 5.00 -10.41 8.29
N GLY A 71 5.60 -9.45 8.99
CA GLY A 71 5.01 -8.83 10.19
C GLY A 71 4.13 -7.62 9.91
N SER A 72 3.87 -7.27 8.64
CA SER A 72 3.22 -6.00 8.32
C SER A 72 1.81 -5.89 8.91
N GLY A 73 1.05 -6.98 8.98
CA GLY A 73 -0.28 -7.02 9.58
C GLY A 73 -0.24 -6.75 11.10
N ASP A 74 0.69 -7.39 11.83
CA ASP A 74 0.84 -7.20 13.26
C ASP A 74 1.22 -5.75 13.59
N PHE A 75 2.19 -5.19 12.85
CA PHE A 75 2.62 -3.82 13.06
C PHE A 75 1.57 -2.80 12.61
N ALA A 76 0.93 -2.97 11.46
CA ALA A 76 -0.08 -2.03 10.97
C ALA A 76 -1.26 -1.88 11.95
N ARG A 77 -1.74 -3.00 12.53
CA ARG A 77 -2.87 -3.00 13.48
C ARG A 77 -2.53 -2.44 14.85
N ASN A 78 -1.31 -2.64 15.31
CA ASN A 78 -0.94 -2.40 16.70
C ASN A 78 -0.02 -1.19 16.91
N ALA A 79 0.52 -0.62 15.85
CA ALA A 79 1.35 0.58 15.92
C ALA A 79 0.55 1.81 16.37
N PHE A 80 1.23 2.73 17.04
CA PHE A 80 0.69 4.07 17.31
C PHE A 80 0.36 4.80 15.99
N LEU A 81 1.22 4.66 14.98
CA LEU A 81 0.99 5.19 13.65
C LEU A 81 1.39 4.15 12.60
N SER A 82 0.46 3.81 11.70
CA SER A 82 0.68 2.90 10.58
C SER A 82 0.81 3.69 9.29
N ILE A 83 1.96 3.55 8.63
CA ILE A 83 2.33 4.20 7.39
C ILE A 83 2.61 3.13 6.34
N PHE A 84 2.02 3.26 5.16
CA PHE A 84 2.37 2.46 3.99
C PHE A 84 3.02 3.34 2.93
N THR A 85 4.09 2.83 2.31
CA THR A 85 4.83 3.53 1.27
C THR A 85 4.85 2.72 -0.01
N THR A 86 4.69 3.38 -1.14
CA THR A 86 4.84 2.75 -2.46
C THR A 86 5.25 3.82 -3.48
N PRO A 87 6.04 3.53 -4.51
CA PRO A 87 6.14 4.43 -5.64
C PRO A 87 4.77 4.55 -6.31
N SER A 88 4.41 5.74 -6.80
CA SER A 88 3.09 5.95 -7.42
C SER A 88 2.89 5.18 -8.71
N VAL A 89 3.98 4.79 -9.38
CA VAL A 89 3.98 4.01 -10.61
C VAL A 89 5.11 2.97 -10.61
N ALA A 90 4.91 1.91 -11.40
CA ALA A 90 5.89 0.87 -11.67
C ALA A 90 6.11 0.67 -13.17
N LYS A 91 7.14 -0.12 -13.55
CA LYS A 91 7.47 -0.48 -14.93
C LYS A 91 7.56 0.73 -15.87
N GLY A 92 8.26 1.79 -15.44
CA GLY A 92 8.44 2.99 -16.27
C GLY A 92 7.15 3.77 -16.51
N GLY A 93 6.19 3.72 -15.60
CA GLY A 93 4.93 4.45 -15.69
C GLY A 93 3.77 3.67 -16.33
N LEU A 94 3.97 2.41 -16.73
CA LEU A 94 2.93 1.59 -17.35
C LEU A 94 1.92 1.02 -16.36
N ILE A 95 2.28 0.97 -15.07
CA ILE A 95 1.44 0.48 -13.98
C ILE A 95 1.29 1.58 -12.94
N SER A 96 0.06 1.91 -12.56
CA SER A 96 -0.23 2.72 -11.38
C SER A 96 -0.24 1.84 -10.14
N SER A 97 0.45 2.28 -9.09
CA SER A 97 0.34 1.64 -7.76
C SER A 97 -0.88 2.14 -6.98
N ILE A 98 -1.53 3.21 -7.44
CA ILE A 98 -2.82 3.66 -6.90
C ILE A 98 -3.91 3.23 -7.89
N VAL A 99 -4.84 2.41 -7.42
CA VAL A 99 -5.85 1.76 -8.25
C VAL A 99 -7.26 1.95 -7.66
N PRO A 100 -8.33 1.74 -8.46
CA PRO A 100 -9.70 1.77 -7.95
C PRO A 100 -9.96 0.73 -6.85
N GLN A 101 -9.47 -0.49 -7.04
CA GLN A 101 -9.55 -1.60 -6.09
C GLN A 101 -8.28 -2.45 -6.21
N VAL A 102 -7.66 -2.80 -5.07
CA VAL A 102 -6.51 -3.70 -5.07
C VAL A 102 -6.91 -5.11 -5.50
N SER A 103 -6.02 -5.78 -6.21
CA SER A 103 -6.26 -7.14 -6.72
C SER A 103 -6.17 -8.22 -5.63
N HIS A 104 -5.57 -7.90 -4.49
CA HIS A 104 -5.46 -8.72 -3.30
C HIS A 104 -5.41 -7.79 -2.07
N VAL A 105 -5.96 -8.21 -0.93
CA VAL A 105 -5.97 -7.39 0.29
C VAL A 105 -5.15 -8.04 1.37
N ASP A 106 -4.01 -7.44 1.71
CA ASP A 106 -3.18 -7.82 2.85
C ASP A 106 -3.47 -6.97 4.10
N SER A 107 -3.70 -5.66 3.89
CA SER A 107 -4.10 -4.74 4.95
C SER A 107 -5.34 -3.96 4.52
N THR A 108 -6.35 -3.96 5.41
CA THR A 108 -7.61 -3.27 5.12
C THR A 108 -7.50 -1.77 5.38
N GLU A 109 -8.44 -1.02 4.84
CA GLU A 109 -8.60 0.42 5.08
C GLU A 109 -8.65 0.81 6.56
N HIS A 110 -9.04 -0.12 7.44
CA HIS A 110 -9.12 0.12 8.89
C HIS A 110 -7.76 0.17 9.56
N ASP A 111 -6.77 -0.50 9.00
CA ASP A 111 -5.42 -0.62 9.54
C ASP A 111 -4.45 0.41 8.94
N VAL A 112 -4.77 0.93 7.74
CA VAL A 112 -3.94 1.90 7.01
C VAL A 112 -4.32 3.32 7.41
N ARG A 113 -3.38 4.04 8.05
CA ARG A 113 -3.61 5.39 8.56
C ARG A 113 -3.01 6.47 7.68
N ILE A 114 -1.84 6.21 7.13
CA ILE A 114 -1.13 7.13 6.24
C ILE A 114 -0.62 6.35 5.03
N LEU A 115 -0.81 6.91 3.84
CA LEU A 115 -0.24 6.43 2.60
C LEU A 115 0.74 7.48 2.06
N VAL A 116 1.91 7.04 1.62
CA VAL A 116 2.98 7.91 1.10
C VAL A 116 3.45 7.39 -0.25
N THR A 117 3.55 8.29 -1.20
CA THR A 117 4.25 8.09 -2.48
C THR A 117 5.24 9.23 -2.70
N GLU A 118 6.03 9.18 -3.76
CA GLU A 118 6.89 10.31 -4.15
C GLU A 118 6.07 11.54 -4.60
N GLN A 119 4.75 11.38 -4.84
CA GLN A 119 3.86 12.49 -5.17
C GLN A 119 3.45 13.27 -3.90
N GLY A 120 3.37 12.60 -2.75
CA GLY A 120 3.00 13.25 -1.50
C GLY A 120 2.47 12.26 -0.44
N VAL A 121 1.68 12.80 0.49
CA VAL A 121 1.20 12.12 1.70
C VAL A 121 -0.31 12.24 1.80
N ALA A 122 -0.99 11.12 1.97
CA ALA A 122 -2.41 11.05 2.29
C ALA A 122 -2.60 10.62 3.75
N ASP A 123 -3.01 11.53 4.62
CA ASP A 123 -3.46 11.21 5.99
C ASP A 123 -4.93 10.78 5.95
N LEU A 124 -5.18 9.51 6.22
CA LEU A 124 -6.49 8.86 6.08
C LEU A 124 -7.29 8.82 7.39
N ARG A 125 -6.70 9.30 8.50
CA ARG A 125 -7.33 9.26 9.81
C ARG A 125 -8.57 10.14 9.87
N GLY A 126 -9.63 9.63 10.47
CA GLY A 126 -10.88 10.38 10.65
C GLY A 126 -11.64 10.71 9.35
N LYS A 127 -11.31 10.04 8.24
CA LYS A 127 -11.94 10.27 6.93
C LYS A 127 -12.90 9.15 6.58
N SER A 128 -14.04 9.52 5.99
CA SER A 128 -14.96 8.60 5.33
C SER A 128 -14.31 7.99 4.07
N PRO A 129 -14.84 6.87 3.53
CA PRO A 129 -14.30 6.27 2.31
C PRO A 129 -14.21 7.26 1.14
N SER A 130 -15.23 8.07 0.89
CA SER A 130 -15.18 9.11 -0.15
C SER A 130 -14.12 10.18 0.11
N GLN A 131 -13.91 10.58 1.37
CA GLN A 131 -12.87 11.54 1.74
C GLN A 131 -11.47 10.93 1.60
N ARG A 132 -11.31 9.63 1.92
CA ARG A 132 -10.07 8.88 1.69
C ARG A 132 -9.73 8.82 0.21
N ALA A 133 -10.72 8.48 -0.63
CA ALA A 133 -10.53 8.40 -2.08
C ALA A 133 -10.01 9.72 -2.65
N ARG A 134 -10.66 10.83 -2.31
CA ARG A 134 -10.20 12.17 -2.74
C ARG A 134 -8.80 12.48 -2.23
N CYS A 135 -8.52 12.18 -0.97
CA CYS A 135 -7.22 12.43 -0.36
C CYS A 135 -6.09 11.63 -1.03
N ILE A 136 -6.32 10.34 -1.31
CA ILE A 136 -5.33 9.46 -1.96
C ILE A 136 -5.10 9.88 -3.41
N ILE A 137 -6.17 10.11 -4.18
CA ILE A 137 -6.06 10.52 -5.58
C ILE A 137 -5.28 11.84 -5.68
N GLU A 138 -5.62 12.82 -4.85
CA GLU A 138 -4.98 14.14 -4.92
C GLU A 138 -3.51 14.11 -4.55
N ASN A 139 -3.15 13.39 -3.48
CA ASN A 139 -1.83 13.50 -2.89
C ASN A 139 -0.86 12.36 -3.27
N CYS A 140 -1.37 11.19 -3.65
CA CYS A 140 -0.53 9.99 -3.84
C CYS A 140 -0.55 9.44 -5.27
N ALA A 141 -1.56 9.76 -6.08
CA ALA A 141 -1.62 9.25 -7.44
C ALA A 141 -0.65 9.99 -8.37
N HIS A 142 -0.02 9.24 -9.30
CA HIS A 142 0.80 9.84 -10.36
C HIS A 142 -0.06 10.73 -11.27
N PRO A 143 0.44 11.87 -11.74
CA PRO A 143 -0.31 12.80 -12.61
C PRO A 143 -0.99 12.12 -13.81
N ASP A 144 -0.32 11.18 -14.47
CA ASP A 144 -0.85 10.46 -15.64
C ASP A 144 -2.11 9.62 -15.33
N TYR A 145 -2.33 9.28 -14.06
CA TYR A 145 -3.43 8.44 -13.61
C TYR A 145 -4.50 9.18 -12.79
N LYS A 146 -4.22 10.42 -12.35
CA LYS A 146 -5.16 11.17 -11.52
C LYS A 146 -6.53 11.32 -12.17
N GLN A 147 -6.58 11.72 -13.44
CA GLN A 147 -7.85 11.92 -14.13
C GLN A 147 -8.65 10.61 -14.21
N LEU A 148 -7.99 9.50 -14.55
CA LEU A 148 -8.61 8.19 -14.63
C LEU A 148 -9.24 7.75 -13.30
N LEU A 149 -8.53 7.98 -12.19
CA LEU A 149 -9.03 7.68 -10.84
C LEU A 149 -10.19 8.61 -10.43
N TRP A 150 -10.17 9.87 -10.83
CA TRP A 150 -11.29 10.80 -10.63
C TRP A 150 -12.53 10.38 -11.43
N ASP A 151 -12.36 9.94 -12.68
CA ASP A 151 -13.45 9.46 -13.52
C ASP A 151 -14.09 8.20 -12.92
N TYR A 152 -13.28 7.25 -12.43
CA TYR A 152 -13.78 6.10 -11.68
C TYR A 152 -14.56 6.52 -10.41
N LEU A 153 -14.02 7.41 -9.60
CA LEU A 153 -14.68 7.86 -8.37
C LEU A 153 -16.02 8.51 -8.70
N LYS A 154 -16.07 9.40 -9.68
CA LYS A 154 -17.30 10.06 -10.14
C LYS A 154 -18.35 9.06 -10.62
N LEU A 155 -17.94 8.06 -11.40
CA LEU A 155 -18.80 6.98 -11.86
C LEU A 155 -19.38 6.17 -10.68
N SER A 156 -18.58 5.95 -9.64
CA SER A 156 -18.93 5.14 -8.49
C SER A 156 -19.83 5.87 -7.48
N GLU A 157 -19.69 7.19 -7.33
CA GLU A 157 -20.47 8.00 -6.38
C GLU A 157 -21.97 8.01 -6.68
N GLY A 158 -22.38 7.77 -7.93
CA GLY A 158 -23.79 7.69 -8.31
C GLY A 158 -24.56 6.47 -7.76
N HIS A 159 -23.86 5.48 -7.19
CA HIS A 159 -24.43 4.18 -6.85
C HIS A 159 -24.28 3.81 -5.36
N SER A 160 -23.62 4.60 -4.54
CA SER A 160 -23.27 4.22 -3.18
C SER A 160 -23.61 5.27 -2.15
N CYS A 161 -24.01 4.80 -0.97
CA CYS A 161 -24.26 5.62 0.21
C CYS A 161 -23.10 5.62 1.22
N HIS A 162 -22.21 4.64 1.21
CA HIS A 162 -21.08 4.56 2.16
C HIS A 162 -19.71 4.51 1.46
N THR A 163 -19.44 3.46 0.70
CA THR A 163 -18.19 3.30 -0.05
C THR A 163 -18.52 3.35 -1.53
N PRO A 164 -18.14 4.41 -2.26
CA PRO A 164 -18.44 4.55 -3.67
C PRO A 164 -17.62 3.55 -4.50
N MET A 165 -18.22 2.43 -4.86
CA MET A 165 -17.59 1.38 -5.64
C MET A 165 -18.45 0.97 -6.83
N SER A 166 -17.87 0.93 -8.01
CA SER A 166 -18.46 0.30 -9.19
C SER A 166 -17.86 -1.07 -9.42
N LEU A 167 -18.59 -2.13 -9.08
CA LEU A 167 -18.12 -3.52 -9.24
C LEU A 167 -17.70 -3.84 -10.68
N ARG A 168 -18.42 -3.32 -11.67
CA ARG A 168 -18.13 -3.52 -13.08
C ARG A 168 -16.75 -2.99 -13.47
N HIS A 169 -16.31 -1.88 -12.88
CA HIS A 169 -15.12 -1.14 -13.31
C HIS A 169 -13.96 -1.23 -12.30
N ALA A 170 -14.16 -1.91 -11.16
CA ALA A 170 -13.18 -1.95 -10.07
C ALA A 170 -11.79 -2.45 -10.49
N PHE A 171 -11.73 -3.38 -11.44
CA PHE A 171 -10.47 -3.96 -11.94
C PHE A 171 -10.11 -3.56 -13.37
N GLN A 172 -10.76 -2.55 -13.95
CA GLN A 172 -10.51 -2.17 -15.36
C GLN A 172 -9.07 -1.73 -15.62
N MET A 173 -8.39 -1.11 -14.64
CA MET A 173 -6.97 -0.77 -14.79
C MET A 173 -6.09 -2.03 -14.89
N HIS A 174 -6.36 -3.05 -14.07
CA HIS A 174 -5.64 -4.32 -14.13
C HIS A 174 -5.92 -5.07 -15.44
N LEU A 175 -7.18 -5.07 -15.92
CA LEU A 175 -7.56 -5.68 -17.19
C LEU A 175 -6.89 -4.96 -18.36
N ALA A 176 -6.91 -3.62 -18.39
CA ALA A 176 -6.23 -2.85 -19.42
C ALA A 176 -4.72 -3.18 -19.49
N TYR A 177 -4.06 -3.31 -18.32
CA TYR A 177 -2.68 -3.74 -18.30
C TYR A 177 -2.48 -5.16 -18.82
N ALA A 178 -3.34 -6.10 -18.44
CA ALA A 178 -3.26 -7.49 -18.90
C ALA A 178 -3.45 -7.61 -20.43
N GLU A 179 -4.31 -6.78 -21.01
CA GLU A 179 -4.64 -6.80 -22.44
C GLU A 179 -3.66 -6.00 -23.29
N THR A 180 -3.17 -4.86 -22.79
CA THR A 180 -2.42 -3.89 -23.62
C THR A 180 -1.00 -3.62 -23.12
N GLY A 181 -0.66 -4.06 -21.91
CA GLY A 181 0.60 -3.76 -21.25
C GLY A 181 0.69 -2.35 -20.66
N ASP A 182 -0.42 -1.59 -20.63
CA ASP A 182 -0.44 -0.21 -20.14
C ASP A 182 -1.79 0.12 -19.47
N MET A 183 -1.77 0.46 -18.17
CA MET A 183 -2.97 0.85 -17.45
C MET A 183 -3.61 2.15 -17.92
N ARG A 184 -2.88 3.01 -18.63
CA ARG A 184 -3.42 4.26 -19.20
C ARG A 184 -4.45 4.01 -20.29
N ASN A 185 -4.48 2.82 -20.86
CA ASN A 185 -5.47 2.42 -21.87
C ASN A 185 -6.83 2.02 -21.29
N THR A 186 -7.03 2.20 -19.97
CA THR A 186 -8.29 1.91 -19.28
C THR A 186 -9.44 2.74 -19.85
N LYS A 187 -10.59 2.08 -20.06
CA LYS A 187 -11.87 2.72 -20.42
C LYS A 187 -12.94 2.27 -19.44
N PHE A 188 -13.76 3.20 -19.02
CA PHE A 188 -14.91 2.95 -18.13
C PHE A 188 -16.24 3.06 -18.93
N ASP A 189 -16.39 2.17 -19.91
CA ASP A 189 -17.59 2.11 -20.78
C ASP A 189 -18.76 1.35 -20.11
#